data_74a2730a1dbadff6f8480940fcac25d3
#
_entry.id   74a2730a1dbadff6f8480940fcac25d3
#
_cell.length_a   1.000
_cell.length_b   1.000
_cell.length_c   1.000
_cell.angle_alpha   90.00
_cell.angle_beta   90.00
_cell.angle_gamma   90.00
#
_symmetry.space_group_name_H-M   'P 1'
#
loop_
_entity.id
_entity.type
_entity.pdbx_description
1 polymer ?
#
loop_
_entity_poly.entity_id
_entity_poly.type
_entity_poly.pdbx_seq_one_letter_code
_entity_poly.pdbx_strand_id
1 'polypeptide(L)'
;PRLLDDGYKVTVLDLYLSGEDVFAHYHKHADLREVKGDLRNQETVALALDGCDAVIHLACISNDPSFELNPDLGKSINLDAFRPLVEKSIEAGANRFIYASSSSVYGIKDEKNVHEEMTLEPLTDYSRFKADCEQILLEYQSDDFTAVTIRPATVCGYAPRQRLDVVVNILTNLAYHKREITVFGGEQLRPNIHIQDMVEAYLVVLKAESHQVAGKIYNAGYENQPVRELAEAVKAVVGTDVNLITTPTDDNRSYHISSKKIADELGFVAKHTIKQAAQDLVDAFEKNLLPDSLTDERYFNIKRMQSSDLQ
;
A
#
# COMPACT_ATOMS: atom_id res chain seq x y z
N PRO A 1 -9.98 7.83 7.57
CA PRO A 1 -10.23 9.24 7.94
C PRO A 1 -10.76 10.07 6.77
N ARG A 2 -9.99 10.21 5.69
CA ARG A 2 -10.32 11.07 4.55
C ARG A 2 -11.69 10.80 3.92
N LEU A 3 -12.11 9.53 3.81
CA LEU A 3 -13.45 9.18 3.34
C LEU A 3 -14.55 9.71 4.29
N LEU A 4 -14.33 9.60 5.60
CA LEU A 4 -15.24 10.15 6.60
C LEU A 4 -15.31 11.68 6.51
N ASP A 5 -14.16 12.34 6.37
CA ASP A 5 -14.07 13.79 6.20
C ASP A 5 -14.79 14.26 4.91
N ASP A 6 -14.77 13.44 3.86
CA ASP A 6 -15.48 13.67 2.60
C ASP A 6 -16.99 13.27 2.66
N GLY A 7 -17.49 12.82 3.82
CA GLY A 7 -18.91 12.51 4.06
C GLY A 7 -19.36 11.11 3.63
N TYR A 8 -18.44 10.19 3.39
CA TYR A 8 -18.79 8.79 3.11
C TYR A 8 -19.11 8.03 4.38
N LYS A 9 -20.02 7.06 4.28
CA LYS A 9 -20.16 6.01 5.29
C LYS A 9 -19.10 4.93 5.01
N VAL A 10 -18.31 4.60 6.01
CA VAL A 10 -17.16 3.72 5.86
C VAL A 10 -17.31 2.47 6.70
N THR A 11 -17.24 1.30 6.09
CA THR A 11 -17.08 0.04 6.80
C THR A 11 -15.65 -0.44 6.62
N VAL A 12 -14.96 -0.78 7.70
CA VAL A 12 -13.62 -1.36 7.70
C VAL A 12 -13.71 -2.80 8.14
N LEU A 13 -13.26 -3.74 7.28
CA LEU A 13 -13.01 -5.13 7.64
C LEU A 13 -11.50 -5.33 7.76
N ASP A 14 -11.02 -5.67 8.94
CA ASP A 14 -9.59 -5.90 9.21
C ASP A 14 -9.41 -6.95 10.31
N LEU A 15 -8.29 -7.65 10.29
CA LEU A 15 -7.84 -8.53 11.38
C LEU A 15 -7.29 -7.75 12.58
N TYR A 16 -6.95 -6.48 12.39
CA TYR A 16 -6.31 -5.61 13.37
C TYR A 16 -4.98 -6.17 13.93
N LEU A 17 -4.22 -6.86 13.08
CA LEU A 17 -2.92 -7.42 13.46
C LEU A 17 -1.92 -6.37 13.96
N SER A 18 -2.01 -5.14 13.46
CA SER A 18 -1.10 -4.05 13.83
C SER A 18 -1.62 -3.17 14.97
N GLY A 19 -2.73 -3.53 15.59
CA GLY A 19 -3.35 -2.81 16.72
C GLY A 19 -4.81 -2.46 16.46
N GLU A 20 -5.60 -2.44 17.52
CA GLU A 20 -7.04 -2.10 17.47
C GLU A 20 -7.27 -0.58 17.60
N ASP A 21 -6.23 0.17 17.91
CA ASP A 21 -6.27 1.60 18.18
C ASP A 21 -6.06 2.48 16.93
N VAL A 22 -5.92 1.86 15.75
CA VAL A 22 -5.69 2.58 14.47
C VAL A 22 -6.74 3.64 14.20
N PHE A 23 -7.99 3.39 14.60
CA PHE A 23 -9.12 4.30 14.44
C PHE A 23 -9.56 4.97 15.76
N ALA A 24 -8.71 5.00 16.80
CA ALA A 24 -9.06 5.53 18.12
C ALA A 24 -9.69 6.93 18.08
N HIS A 25 -9.23 7.81 17.19
CA HIS A 25 -9.79 9.15 17.01
C HIS A 25 -11.17 9.17 16.32
N TYR A 26 -11.58 8.06 15.71
CA TYR A 26 -12.81 7.94 14.93
C TYR A 26 -13.83 6.96 15.51
N HIS A 27 -13.54 6.25 16.62
CA HIS A 27 -14.43 5.24 17.22
C HIS A 27 -15.87 5.71 17.51
N LYS A 28 -16.09 7.03 17.65
CA LYS A 28 -17.41 7.60 17.88
C LYS A 28 -18.01 8.24 16.63
N HIS A 29 -17.32 8.12 15.48
CA HIS A 29 -17.85 8.69 14.25
C HIS A 29 -19.08 7.88 13.80
N ALA A 30 -20.23 8.57 13.62
CA ALA A 30 -21.49 7.90 13.31
C ALA A 30 -21.47 7.10 11.99
N ASP A 31 -20.62 7.52 11.05
CA ASP A 31 -20.46 6.91 9.73
C ASP A 31 -19.30 5.92 9.62
N LEU A 32 -18.62 5.58 10.73
CA LEU A 32 -17.63 4.52 10.78
C LEU A 32 -18.21 3.25 11.39
N ARG A 33 -18.14 2.15 10.65
CA ARG A 33 -18.43 0.81 11.13
C ARG A 33 -17.16 -0.03 11.04
N GLU A 34 -16.74 -0.63 12.15
CA GLU A 34 -15.60 -1.52 12.22
C GLU A 34 -16.08 -2.97 12.36
N VAL A 35 -15.57 -3.86 11.52
CA VAL A 35 -15.80 -5.31 11.55
C VAL A 35 -14.45 -5.98 11.72
N LYS A 36 -14.17 -6.51 12.90
CA LYS A 36 -12.97 -7.31 13.13
C LYS A 36 -13.20 -8.72 12.64
N GLY A 37 -12.40 -9.16 11.68
CA GLY A 37 -12.51 -10.50 11.13
C GLY A 37 -11.61 -10.78 9.95
N ASP A 38 -11.63 -12.06 9.57
CA ASP A 38 -10.83 -12.60 8.48
C ASP A 38 -11.63 -12.55 7.17
N LEU A 39 -11.02 -12.02 6.12
CA LEU A 39 -11.64 -11.93 4.79
C LEU A 39 -11.89 -13.31 4.14
N ARG A 40 -11.29 -14.39 4.66
CA ARG A 40 -11.59 -15.76 4.26
C ARG A 40 -12.93 -16.26 4.79
N ASN A 41 -13.46 -15.63 5.84
CA ASN A 41 -14.76 -15.97 6.43
C ASN A 41 -15.88 -15.24 5.67
N GLN A 42 -16.66 -15.99 4.89
CA GLN A 42 -17.70 -15.46 4.03
C GLN A 42 -18.87 -14.77 4.78
N GLU A 43 -19.16 -15.19 6.01
CA GLU A 43 -20.20 -14.55 6.84
C GLU A 43 -19.73 -13.19 7.32
N THR A 44 -18.48 -13.08 7.73
CA THR A 44 -17.84 -11.82 8.13
C THR A 44 -17.74 -10.84 6.96
N VAL A 45 -17.38 -11.35 5.78
CA VAL A 45 -17.33 -10.57 4.54
C VAL A 45 -18.74 -10.04 4.19
N ALA A 46 -19.77 -10.90 4.21
CA ALA A 46 -21.14 -10.50 3.94
C ALA A 46 -21.63 -9.42 4.94
N LEU A 47 -21.31 -9.59 6.24
CA LEU A 47 -21.62 -8.58 7.25
C LEU A 47 -20.93 -7.24 6.94
N ALA A 48 -19.66 -7.26 6.56
CA ALA A 48 -18.92 -6.03 6.25
C ALA A 48 -19.44 -5.31 5.00
N LEU A 49 -19.91 -6.06 4.01
CA LEU A 49 -20.41 -5.55 2.72
C LEU A 49 -21.84 -5.00 2.80
N ASP A 50 -22.58 -5.29 3.87
CA ASP A 50 -23.95 -4.84 4.00
C ASP A 50 -24.09 -3.32 3.88
N GLY A 51 -24.83 -2.87 2.87
CA GLY A 51 -25.06 -1.47 2.54
C GLY A 51 -23.87 -0.73 1.91
N CYS A 52 -22.89 -1.45 1.37
CA CYS A 52 -21.74 -0.85 0.68
C CYS A 52 -21.96 -0.76 -0.83
N ASP A 53 -21.78 0.43 -1.40
CA ASP A 53 -21.85 0.68 -2.84
C ASP A 53 -20.53 0.42 -3.56
N ALA A 54 -19.42 0.54 -2.85
CA ALA A 54 -18.08 0.37 -3.39
C ALA A 54 -17.15 -0.35 -2.41
N VAL A 55 -16.16 -1.04 -2.95
CA VAL A 55 -15.11 -1.73 -2.19
C VAL A 55 -13.75 -1.20 -2.59
N ILE A 56 -12.91 -0.87 -1.60
CA ILE A 56 -11.47 -0.63 -1.77
C ILE A 56 -10.73 -1.77 -1.06
N HIS A 57 -10.18 -2.70 -1.83
CA HIS A 57 -9.53 -3.89 -1.29
C HIS A 57 -8.02 -3.66 -1.12
N LEU A 58 -7.61 -3.43 0.13
CA LEU A 58 -6.22 -3.19 0.53
C LEU A 58 -5.63 -4.36 1.33
N ALA A 59 -6.47 -5.26 1.86
CA ALA A 59 -6.04 -6.35 2.73
C ALA A 59 -5.15 -7.35 1.98
N CYS A 60 -3.98 -7.61 2.53
CA CYS A 60 -3.07 -8.66 2.06
C CYS A 60 -1.95 -8.91 3.07
N ILE A 61 -1.31 -10.07 3.00
CA ILE A 61 0.04 -10.25 3.52
C ILE A 61 0.95 -9.53 2.53
N SER A 62 1.48 -8.38 2.95
CA SER A 62 2.19 -7.45 2.06
C SER A 62 3.70 -7.62 2.18
N ASN A 63 4.38 -7.46 1.08
CA ASN A 63 5.80 -7.64 0.77
C ASN A 63 6.27 -9.11 0.69
N ASP A 64 7.32 -9.30 -0.10
CA ASP A 64 7.87 -10.63 -0.39
C ASP A 64 8.38 -11.35 0.87
N PRO A 65 9.20 -10.71 1.76
CA PRO A 65 9.74 -11.41 2.91
C PRO A 65 8.67 -11.85 3.94
N SER A 66 7.58 -11.10 4.09
CA SER A 66 6.48 -11.51 4.98
C SER A 66 5.67 -12.66 4.39
N PHE A 67 5.52 -12.65 3.06
CA PHE A 67 4.83 -13.71 2.33
C PHE A 67 5.62 -15.04 2.40
N GLU A 68 6.95 -15.00 2.27
CA GLU A 68 7.83 -16.17 2.32
C GLU A 68 7.84 -16.89 3.69
N LEU A 69 7.40 -16.23 4.76
CA LEU A 69 7.29 -16.88 6.08
C LEU A 69 6.26 -18.02 6.11
N ASN A 70 5.16 -17.88 5.38
CA ASN A 70 4.12 -18.90 5.23
C ASN A 70 3.41 -18.71 3.87
N PRO A 71 3.94 -19.33 2.79
CA PRO A 71 3.40 -19.16 1.45
C PRO A 71 1.95 -19.67 1.30
N ASP A 72 1.57 -20.74 2.02
CA ASP A 72 0.21 -21.27 1.96
C ASP A 72 -0.80 -20.31 2.58
N LEU A 73 -0.45 -19.75 3.73
CA LEU A 73 -1.24 -18.68 4.34
C LEU A 73 -1.31 -17.45 3.43
N GLY A 74 -0.17 -17.04 2.88
CA GLY A 74 -0.09 -15.96 1.91
C GLY A 74 -1.01 -16.18 0.71
N LYS A 75 -1.00 -17.39 0.14
CA LYS A 75 -1.88 -17.78 -0.96
C LYS A 75 -3.35 -17.74 -0.55
N SER A 76 -3.70 -18.32 0.61
CA SER A 76 -5.08 -18.37 1.08
C SER A 76 -5.71 -16.99 1.25
N ILE A 77 -4.94 -16.02 1.73
CA ILE A 77 -5.42 -14.64 1.97
C ILE A 77 -5.36 -13.79 0.69
N ASN A 78 -4.22 -13.83 -0.03
CA ASN A 78 -3.99 -12.90 -1.13
C ASN A 78 -4.63 -13.34 -2.44
N LEU A 79 -4.81 -14.66 -2.65
CA LEU A 79 -5.33 -15.19 -3.92
C LEU A 79 -6.65 -15.94 -3.73
N ASP A 80 -6.68 -16.98 -2.88
CA ASP A 80 -7.82 -17.90 -2.83
C ASP A 80 -9.10 -17.21 -2.30
N ALA A 81 -8.95 -16.23 -1.40
CA ALA A 81 -10.07 -15.44 -0.87
C ALA A 81 -10.53 -14.33 -1.83
N PHE A 82 -9.76 -13.99 -2.88
CA PHE A 82 -10.03 -12.82 -3.70
C PHE A 82 -11.28 -12.97 -4.56
N ARG A 83 -11.41 -14.07 -5.34
CA ARG A 83 -12.59 -14.35 -6.16
C ARG A 83 -13.88 -14.38 -5.32
N PRO A 84 -13.95 -15.14 -4.21
CA PRO A 84 -15.11 -15.09 -3.31
C PRO A 84 -15.45 -13.69 -2.80
N LEU A 85 -14.43 -12.84 -2.51
CA LEU A 85 -14.67 -11.46 -2.07
C LEU A 85 -15.31 -10.63 -3.18
N VAL A 86 -14.85 -10.73 -4.42
CA VAL A 86 -15.43 -10.01 -5.57
C VAL A 86 -16.88 -10.45 -5.79
N GLU A 87 -17.13 -11.77 -5.81
CA GLU A 87 -18.49 -12.33 -5.97
C GLU A 87 -19.44 -11.85 -4.87
N LYS A 88 -19.00 -11.89 -3.61
CA LYS A 88 -19.78 -11.38 -2.46
C LYS A 88 -20.03 -9.88 -2.54
N SER A 89 -19.09 -9.11 -3.07
CA SER A 89 -19.27 -7.67 -3.28
C SER A 89 -20.39 -7.39 -4.28
N ILE A 90 -20.43 -8.14 -5.39
CA ILE A 90 -21.48 -8.03 -6.40
C ILE A 90 -22.83 -8.49 -5.82
N GLU A 91 -22.88 -9.63 -5.12
CA GLU A 91 -24.08 -10.15 -4.45
C GLU A 91 -24.66 -9.15 -3.44
N ALA A 92 -23.79 -8.40 -2.73
CA ALA A 92 -24.20 -7.36 -1.78
C ALA A 92 -24.67 -6.06 -2.45
N GLY A 93 -24.53 -5.93 -3.78
CA GLY A 93 -24.97 -4.75 -4.53
C GLY A 93 -23.90 -3.69 -4.73
N ALA A 94 -22.62 -3.98 -4.40
CA ALA A 94 -21.54 -3.06 -4.74
C ALA A 94 -21.39 -2.98 -6.26
N ASN A 95 -21.29 -1.75 -6.77
CA ASN A 95 -21.16 -1.48 -8.20
C ASN A 95 -19.75 -1.05 -8.61
N ARG A 96 -18.81 -0.95 -7.66
CA ARG A 96 -17.42 -0.60 -7.89
C ARG A 96 -16.48 -1.36 -6.97
N PHE A 97 -15.40 -1.87 -7.55
CA PHE A 97 -14.35 -2.55 -6.82
C PHE A 97 -12.98 -1.99 -7.23
N ILE A 98 -12.26 -1.40 -6.28
CA ILE A 98 -10.92 -0.85 -6.49
C ILE A 98 -9.91 -1.78 -5.81
N TYR A 99 -9.07 -2.39 -6.60
CA TYR A 99 -8.06 -3.33 -6.12
C TYR A 99 -6.68 -2.67 -5.97
N ALA A 100 -6.07 -2.86 -4.82
CA ALA A 100 -4.67 -2.52 -4.59
C ALA A 100 -3.75 -3.65 -5.05
N SER A 101 -3.27 -3.58 -6.28
CA SER A 101 -2.21 -4.42 -6.80
C SER A 101 -0.83 -3.93 -6.27
N SER A 102 0.19 -3.96 -7.09
CA SER A 102 1.55 -3.51 -6.73
C SER A 102 2.36 -3.19 -7.98
N SER A 103 3.24 -2.21 -7.91
CA SER A 103 4.25 -2.00 -8.97
C SER A 103 5.27 -3.14 -9.09
N SER A 104 5.37 -4.03 -8.10
CA SER A 104 6.24 -5.21 -8.15
C SER A 104 5.81 -6.24 -9.20
N VAL A 105 4.59 -6.16 -9.74
CA VAL A 105 4.10 -7.03 -10.81
C VAL A 105 4.89 -6.89 -12.11
N TYR A 106 5.55 -5.74 -12.31
CA TYR A 106 6.39 -5.52 -13.50
C TYR A 106 7.69 -6.31 -13.51
N GLY A 107 8.19 -6.72 -12.34
CA GLY A 107 9.51 -7.33 -12.23
C GLY A 107 10.65 -6.33 -12.45
N ILE A 108 11.77 -6.79 -13.05
CA ILE A 108 12.89 -5.92 -13.43
C ILE A 108 12.60 -5.33 -14.81
N LYS A 109 12.71 -4.02 -14.93
CA LYS A 109 12.55 -3.30 -16.20
C LYS A 109 13.70 -2.32 -16.40
N ASP A 110 14.29 -2.36 -17.58
CA ASP A 110 15.37 -1.43 -17.98
C ASP A 110 14.79 -0.13 -18.59
N GLU A 111 13.53 -0.15 -18.99
CA GLU A 111 12.84 0.99 -19.58
C GLU A 111 12.61 2.11 -18.55
N LYS A 112 12.85 3.35 -18.97
CA LYS A 112 12.74 4.52 -18.09
C LYS A 112 11.31 4.90 -17.69
N ASN A 113 10.30 4.43 -18.43
CA ASN A 113 8.90 4.77 -18.20
C ASN A 113 8.06 3.50 -18.20
N VAL A 114 8.07 2.77 -17.09
CA VAL A 114 7.25 1.56 -16.94
C VAL A 114 5.78 1.98 -16.80
N HIS A 115 4.96 1.54 -17.74
CA HIS A 115 3.54 1.90 -17.85
C HIS A 115 2.64 0.67 -17.88
N GLU A 116 1.35 0.89 -17.77
CA GLU A 116 0.35 -0.14 -17.48
C GLU A 116 0.20 -1.21 -18.55
N GLU A 117 0.51 -0.89 -19.81
CA GLU A 117 0.42 -1.79 -20.96
C GLU A 117 1.64 -2.70 -21.14
N MET A 118 2.69 -2.52 -20.32
CA MET A 118 3.88 -3.35 -20.37
C MET A 118 3.61 -4.76 -19.85
N THR A 119 4.34 -5.73 -20.40
CA THR A 119 4.31 -7.13 -19.94
C THR A 119 4.67 -7.24 -18.47
N LEU A 120 3.88 -7.99 -17.72
CA LEU A 120 4.17 -8.31 -16.34
C LEU A 120 5.17 -9.47 -16.24
N GLU A 121 6.17 -9.33 -15.40
CA GLU A 121 7.21 -10.33 -15.15
C GLU A 121 7.45 -10.48 -13.63
N PRO A 122 6.41 -10.86 -12.88
CA PRO A 122 6.50 -10.93 -11.43
C PRO A 122 7.55 -11.95 -10.99
N LEU A 123 8.42 -11.55 -10.04
CA LEU A 123 9.54 -12.36 -9.61
C LEU A 123 9.22 -13.26 -8.40
N THR A 124 8.18 -12.94 -7.65
CA THR A 124 7.84 -13.59 -6.38
C THR A 124 6.40 -14.06 -6.40
N ASP A 125 6.04 -14.97 -5.50
CA ASP A 125 4.65 -15.42 -5.35
C ASP A 125 3.73 -14.27 -4.98
N TYR A 126 4.16 -13.38 -4.10
CA TYR A 126 3.42 -12.17 -3.77
C TYR A 126 3.05 -11.36 -5.02
N SER A 127 4.03 -11.04 -5.86
CA SER A 127 3.79 -10.24 -7.07
C SER A 127 3.02 -11.01 -8.14
N ARG A 128 3.20 -12.35 -8.25
CA ARG A 128 2.38 -13.19 -9.14
C ARG A 128 0.92 -13.16 -8.74
N PHE A 129 0.61 -13.39 -7.46
CA PHE A 129 -0.77 -13.38 -6.98
C PHE A 129 -1.42 -11.99 -7.08
N LYS A 130 -0.63 -10.92 -6.95
CA LYS A 130 -1.12 -9.58 -7.26
C LYS A 130 -1.56 -9.46 -8.73
N ALA A 131 -0.75 -9.95 -9.66
CA ALA A 131 -1.08 -9.95 -11.08
C ALA A 131 -2.27 -10.88 -11.41
N ASP A 132 -2.34 -12.07 -10.80
CA ASP A 132 -3.45 -13.00 -10.99
C ASP A 132 -4.78 -12.40 -10.53
N CYS A 133 -4.79 -11.70 -9.39
CA CYS A 133 -5.98 -11.00 -8.89
C CYS A 133 -6.44 -9.86 -9.82
N GLU A 134 -5.53 -9.19 -10.54
CA GLU A 134 -5.91 -8.20 -11.57
C GLU A 134 -6.73 -8.86 -12.68
N GLN A 135 -6.30 -10.04 -13.15
CA GLN A 135 -7.02 -10.79 -14.18
C GLN A 135 -8.36 -11.31 -13.66
N ILE A 136 -8.38 -11.87 -12.44
CA ILE A 136 -9.63 -12.32 -11.81
C ILE A 136 -10.63 -11.16 -11.71
N LEU A 137 -10.21 -9.99 -11.25
CA LEU A 137 -11.11 -8.85 -11.14
C LEU A 137 -11.66 -8.40 -12.48
N LEU A 138 -10.82 -8.39 -13.53
CA LEU A 138 -11.22 -8.00 -14.87
C LEU A 138 -12.29 -8.92 -15.48
N GLU A 139 -12.33 -10.20 -15.10
CA GLU A 139 -13.38 -11.15 -15.55
C GLU A 139 -14.79 -10.71 -15.12
N TYR A 140 -14.91 -9.94 -14.04
CA TYR A 140 -16.18 -9.46 -13.50
C TYR A 140 -16.59 -8.07 -14.04
N GLN A 141 -15.72 -7.40 -14.82
CA GLN A 141 -16.08 -6.11 -15.38
C GLN A 141 -17.33 -6.22 -16.24
N SER A 142 -18.34 -5.38 -15.98
CA SER A 142 -19.59 -5.32 -16.73
C SER A 142 -20.14 -3.89 -16.72
N ASP A 143 -21.28 -3.67 -17.35
CA ASP A 143 -21.97 -2.38 -17.32
C ASP A 143 -22.48 -2.02 -15.91
N ASP A 144 -22.77 -3.02 -15.09
CA ASP A 144 -23.29 -2.86 -13.72
C ASP A 144 -22.20 -2.94 -12.63
N PHE A 145 -20.99 -3.36 -12.97
CA PHE A 145 -19.89 -3.53 -12.02
C PHE A 145 -18.56 -3.00 -12.57
N THR A 146 -18.07 -1.94 -11.95
CA THR A 146 -16.84 -1.26 -12.33
C THR A 146 -15.63 -1.85 -11.60
N ALA A 147 -14.82 -2.61 -12.31
CA ALA A 147 -13.56 -3.16 -11.84
C ALA A 147 -12.40 -2.19 -12.14
N VAL A 148 -11.63 -1.79 -11.12
CA VAL A 148 -10.48 -0.89 -11.30
C VAL A 148 -9.30 -1.41 -10.50
N THR A 149 -8.11 -1.35 -11.09
CA THR A 149 -6.87 -1.73 -10.41
C THR A 149 -5.95 -0.52 -10.28
N ILE A 150 -5.35 -0.37 -9.10
CA ILE A 150 -4.23 0.56 -8.88
C ILE A 150 -2.98 -0.26 -8.59
N ARG A 151 -1.86 0.08 -9.26
CA ARG A 151 -0.51 -0.46 -9.00
C ARG A 151 0.30 0.60 -8.26
N PRO A 152 0.27 0.60 -6.92
CA PRO A 152 0.98 1.61 -6.14
C PRO A 152 2.50 1.42 -6.18
N ALA A 153 3.22 2.56 -6.14
CA ALA A 153 4.60 2.63 -5.68
C ALA A 153 4.70 2.30 -4.18
N THR A 154 5.91 2.23 -3.64
CA THR A 154 6.11 2.11 -2.19
C THR A 154 5.57 3.33 -1.48
N VAL A 155 4.59 3.13 -0.60
CA VAL A 155 3.96 4.22 0.15
C VAL A 155 4.84 4.62 1.32
N CYS A 156 5.08 5.93 1.50
CA CYS A 156 5.90 6.48 2.57
C CYS A 156 5.21 7.63 3.30
N GLY A 157 5.77 8.03 4.45
CA GLY A 157 5.24 9.07 5.33
C GLY A 157 4.50 8.49 6.54
N TYR A 158 3.94 9.39 7.35
CA TYR A 158 3.23 9.04 8.57
C TYR A 158 1.78 8.65 8.30
N ALA A 159 1.35 7.59 8.95
CA ALA A 159 -0.06 7.17 9.02
C ALA A 159 -0.36 6.52 10.38
N PRO A 160 -1.62 6.53 10.88
CA PRO A 160 -1.99 5.88 12.14
C PRO A 160 -1.63 4.38 12.17
N ARG A 161 -1.86 3.66 11.08
CA ARG A 161 -1.30 2.32 10.87
C ARG A 161 0.07 2.48 10.23
N GLN A 162 1.08 2.67 11.03
CA GLN A 162 2.45 2.91 10.56
C GLN A 162 3.17 1.63 10.16
N ARG A 163 3.91 1.71 9.06
CA ARG A 163 4.94 0.74 8.68
C ARG A 163 6.31 1.42 8.72
N LEU A 164 7.26 0.81 9.43
CA LEU A 164 8.64 1.28 9.49
C LEU A 164 9.64 0.30 8.82
N ASP A 165 9.12 -0.64 8.02
CA ASP A 165 9.87 -1.64 7.26
C ASP A 165 9.86 -1.39 5.74
N VAL A 166 9.44 -0.21 5.29
CA VAL A 166 9.55 0.26 3.90
C VAL A 166 10.64 1.32 3.77
N VAL A 167 11.24 1.42 2.58
CA VAL A 167 12.54 2.09 2.38
C VAL A 167 12.65 3.48 3.01
N VAL A 168 11.78 4.44 2.67
CA VAL A 168 11.88 5.81 3.20
C VAL A 168 11.64 5.83 4.70
N ASN A 169 10.65 5.06 5.17
CA ASN A 169 10.26 5.07 6.57
C ASN A 169 11.33 4.42 7.47
N ILE A 170 11.94 3.30 7.04
CA ILE A 170 13.01 2.67 7.83
C ILE A 170 14.27 3.54 7.87
N LEU A 171 14.63 4.17 6.73
CA LEU A 171 15.79 5.07 6.69
C LEU A 171 15.58 6.27 7.63
N THR A 172 14.36 6.85 7.65
CA THR A 172 14.03 7.97 8.53
C THR A 172 14.06 7.56 10.01
N ASN A 173 13.48 6.40 10.33
CA ASN A 173 13.48 5.86 11.69
C ASN A 173 14.91 5.63 12.24
N LEU A 174 15.77 5.02 11.42
CA LEU A 174 17.18 4.80 11.77
C LEU A 174 17.94 6.11 11.89
N ALA A 175 17.78 7.02 10.94
CA ALA A 175 18.43 8.32 10.96
C ALA A 175 18.06 9.13 12.21
N TYR A 176 16.79 9.17 12.58
CA TYR A 176 16.30 9.94 13.72
C TYR A 176 16.83 9.39 15.05
N HIS A 177 16.71 8.07 15.27
CA HIS A 177 17.00 7.46 16.56
C HIS A 177 18.46 7.01 16.73
N LYS A 178 19.14 6.61 15.63
CA LYS A 178 20.51 6.08 15.68
C LYS A 178 21.55 7.01 15.09
N ARG A 179 21.11 8.08 14.39
CA ARG A 179 21.99 9.00 13.66
C ARG A 179 22.88 8.28 12.64
N GLU A 180 22.41 7.12 12.17
CA GLU A 180 23.11 6.28 11.20
C GLU A 180 22.13 5.61 10.26
N ILE A 181 22.47 5.57 8.98
CA ILE A 181 21.73 4.87 7.92
C ILE A 181 22.70 3.91 7.23
N THR A 182 22.36 2.62 7.17
CA THR A 182 23.04 1.67 6.29
C THR A 182 22.29 1.58 4.96
N VAL A 183 22.97 1.93 3.88
CA VAL A 183 22.48 1.84 2.50
C VAL A 183 23.00 0.54 1.89
N PHE A 184 22.13 -0.38 1.56
CA PHE A 184 22.47 -1.63 0.88
C PHE A 184 22.43 -1.42 -0.63
N GLY A 185 23.62 -1.49 -1.29
CA GLY A 185 23.79 -1.15 -2.71
C GLY A 185 23.74 0.35 -2.95
N GLY A 186 22.57 0.86 -3.31
CA GLY A 186 22.29 2.29 -3.44
C GLY A 186 21.88 2.74 -4.84
N GLU A 187 22.25 2.05 -5.90
CA GLU A 187 21.92 2.41 -7.28
C GLU A 187 20.56 1.89 -7.76
N GLN A 188 20.00 0.88 -7.06
CA GLN A 188 18.70 0.32 -7.39
C GLN A 188 17.58 1.36 -7.20
N LEU A 189 16.77 1.52 -8.23
CA LEU A 189 15.63 2.44 -8.22
C LEU A 189 14.47 1.90 -7.38
N ARG A 190 13.83 2.78 -6.64
CA ARG A 190 12.60 2.50 -5.90
C ARG A 190 11.58 3.59 -6.19
N PRO A 191 10.43 3.22 -6.79
CA PRO A 191 9.33 4.17 -6.91
C PRO A 191 8.69 4.39 -5.54
N ASN A 192 8.44 5.65 -5.21
CA ASN A 192 7.81 6.03 -3.95
C ASN A 192 6.62 6.96 -4.21
N ILE A 193 5.69 6.96 -3.27
CA ILE A 193 4.58 7.89 -3.21
C ILE A 193 4.26 8.23 -1.75
N HIS A 194 4.01 9.49 -1.49
CA HIS A 194 3.56 9.93 -0.17
C HIS A 194 2.16 9.38 0.15
N ILE A 195 1.90 9.02 1.41
CA ILE A 195 0.61 8.44 1.83
C ILE A 195 -0.58 9.34 1.48
N GLN A 196 -0.44 10.67 1.60
CA GLN A 196 -1.53 11.60 1.25
C GLN A 196 -1.85 11.56 -0.24
N ASP A 197 -0.84 11.48 -1.10
CA ASP A 197 -1.04 11.36 -2.54
C ASP A 197 -1.62 9.98 -2.91
N MET A 198 -1.22 8.92 -2.19
CA MET A 198 -1.82 7.60 -2.40
C MET A 198 -3.31 7.60 -2.04
N VAL A 199 -3.68 8.21 -0.93
CA VAL A 199 -5.09 8.40 -0.54
C VAL A 199 -5.84 9.18 -1.62
N GLU A 200 -5.27 10.28 -2.13
CA GLU A 200 -5.88 11.06 -3.20
C GLU A 200 -6.06 10.26 -4.50
N ALA A 201 -5.09 9.40 -4.86
CA ALA A 201 -5.23 8.51 -6.02
C ALA A 201 -6.43 7.57 -5.88
N TYR A 202 -6.66 6.96 -4.70
CA TYR A 202 -7.87 6.16 -4.46
C TYR A 202 -9.15 6.99 -4.55
N LEU A 203 -9.15 8.21 -4.00
CA LEU A 203 -10.32 9.09 -4.04
C LEU A 203 -10.68 9.53 -5.45
N VAL A 204 -9.68 9.87 -6.26
CA VAL A 204 -9.90 10.24 -7.66
C VAL A 204 -10.52 9.08 -8.44
N VAL A 205 -10.02 7.86 -8.27
CA VAL A 205 -10.58 6.66 -8.88
C VAL A 205 -11.98 6.33 -8.34
N LEU A 206 -12.20 6.51 -7.04
CA LEU A 206 -13.52 6.28 -6.42
C LEU A 206 -14.58 7.24 -6.96
N LYS A 207 -14.23 8.51 -7.16
CA LYS A 207 -15.13 9.59 -7.59
C LYS A 207 -15.33 9.66 -9.11
N ALA A 208 -14.44 9.05 -9.90
CA ALA A 208 -14.54 9.06 -11.36
C ALA A 208 -15.81 8.38 -11.86
N GLU A 209 -16.35 8.86 -12.98
CA GLU A 209 -17.48 8.20 -13.63
C GLU A 209 -17.10 6.76 -14.06
N SER A 210 -18.02 5.80 -13.94
CA SER A 210 -17.74 4.39 -14.23
C SER A 210 -17.14 4.19 -15.62
N HIS A 211 -17.67 4.85 -16.63
CA HIS A 211 -17.16 4.74 -18.00
C HIS A 211 -15.72 5.21 -18.20
N GLN A 212 -15.22 6.08 -17.30
CA GLN A 212 -13.85 6.57 -17.37
C GLN A 212 -12.83 5.56 -16.83
N VAL A 213 -13.24 4.70 -15.87
CA VAL A 213 -12.33 3.83 -15.13
C VAL A 213 -12.64 2.33 -15.28
N ALA A 214 -13.73 1.97 -15.92
CA ALA A 214 -14.16 0.57 -16.10
C ALA A 214 -13.10 -0.29 -16.77
N GLY A 215 -12.68 -1.37 -16.11
CA GLY A 215 -11.66 -2.31 -16.57
C GLY A 215 -10.25 -1.74 -16.66
N LYS A 216 -10.00 -0.57 -16.10
CA LYS A 216 -8.69 0.09 -16.21
C LYS A 216 -7.75 -0.22 -15.07
N ILE A 217 -6.47 -0.13 -15.42
CA ILE A 217 -5.34 -0.24 -14.49
C ILE A 217 -4.61 1.09 -14.49
N TYR A 218 -4.20 1.56 -13.30
CA TYR A 218 -3.45 2.80 -13.11
C TYR A 218 -2.24 2.58 -12.22
N ASN A 219 -1.08 3.04 -12.66
CA ASN A 219 0.07 3.21 -11.79
C ASN A 219 -0.13 4.44 -10.91
N ALA A 220 0.24 4.32 -9.64
CA ALA A 220 0.25 5.44 -8.70
C ALA A 220 1.61 5.54 -8.00
N GLY A 221 2.44 6.45 -8.46
CA GLY A 221 3.77 6.75 -7.94
C GLY A 221 4.14 8.20 -8.21
N TYR A 222 5.25 8.65 -7.62
CA TYR A 222 5.75 10.00 -7.81
C TYR A 222 7.25 10.03 -8.08
N GLU A 223 8.07 9.80 -7.05
CA GLU A 223 9.52 9.89 -7.16
C GLU A 223 10.14 8.51 -7.35
N ASN A 224 10.85 8.34 -8.45
CA ASN A 224 11.63 7.15 -8.76
C ASN A 224 13.10 7.47 -8.51
N GLN A 225 13.63 7.16 -7.34
CA GLN A 225 14.99 7.53 -6.95
C GLN A 225 15.83 6.32 -6.57
N PRO A 226 17.16 6.36 -6.80
CA PRO A 226 18.09 5.40 -6.24
C PRO A 226 18.03 5.41 -4.71
N VAL A 227 18.21 4.24 -4.08
CA VAL A 227 18.17 4.15 -2.60
C VAL A 227 19.19 5.08 -1.94
N ARG A 228 20.33 5.34 -2.58
CA ARG A 228 21.32 6.31 -2.09
C ARG A 228 20.75 7.73 -2.03
N GLU A 229 20.03 8.17 -3.07
CA GLU A 229 19.41 9.50 -3.08
C GLU A 229 18.28 9.62 -2.05
N LEU A 230 17.53 8.53 -1.81
CA LEU A 230 16.55 8.46 -0.72
C LEU A 230 17.22 8.67 0.65
N ALA A 231 18.36 8.01 0.88
CA ALA A 231 19.12 8.16 2.13
C ALA A 231 19.67 9.58 2.31
N GLU A 232 20.18 10.21 1.24
CA GLU A 232 20.61 11.60 1.28
C GLU A 232 19.44 12.56 1.53
N ALA A 233 18.28 12.33 0.93
CA ALA A 233 17.09 13.12 1.16
C ALA A 233 16.62 13.03 2.62
N VAL A 234 16.64 11.83 3.22
CA VAL A 234 16.34 11.61 4.63
C VAL A 234 17.36 12.30 5.53
N LYS A 235 18.67 12.15 5.26
CA LYS A 235 19.73 12.84 5.99
C LYS A 235 19.55 14.36 5.97
N ALA A 236 19.21 14.92 4.82
CA ALA A 236 18.99 16.36 4.68
C ALA A 236 17.83 16.88 5.56
N VAL A 237 16.84 16.03 5.85
CA VAL A 237 15.70 16.36 6.73
C VAL A 237 16.05 16.16 8.19
N VAL A 238 16.64 15.00 8.54
CA VAL A 238 16.87 14.61 9.94
C VAL A 238 18.04 15.38 10.57
N GLY A 239 19.12 15.61 9.80
CA GLY A 239 20.28 16.37 10.24
C GLY A 239 21.58 15.96 9.58
N THR A 240 22.52 16.89 9.45
CA THR A 240 23.81 16.70 8.79
C THR A 240 24.75 15.76 9.53
N ASP A 241 24.51 15.53 10.81
CA ASP A 241 25.23 14.62 11.70
C ASP A 241 24.88 13.14 11.50
N VAL A 242 23.87 12.84 10.66
CA VAL A 242 23.54 11.47 10.29
C VAL A 242 24.66 10.85 9.45
N ASN A 243 25.17 9.70 9.88
CA ASN A 243 26.20 8.96 9.16
C ASN A 243 25.57 8.04 8.11
N LEU A 244 26.08 8.06 6.87
CA LEU A 244 25.67 7.14 5.80
C LEU A 244 26.76 6.10 5.57
N ILE A 245 26.41 4.83 5.72
CA ILE A 245 27.29 3.67 5.51
C ILE A 245 26.74 2.89 4.31
N THR A 246 27.53 2.72 3.27
CA THR A 246 27.17 1.90 2.10
C THR A 246 27.76 0.50 2.24
N THR A 247 26.92 -0.52 2.04
CA THR A 247 27.31 -1.93 2.03
C THR A 247 26.86 -2.58 0.72
N PRO A 248 27.59 -3.61 0.20
CA PRO A 248 27.12 -4.37 -0.95
C PRO A 248 25.74 -4.99 -0.73
N THR A 249 25.02 -5.26 -1.83
CA THR A 249 23.72 -5.95 -1.80
C THR A 249 23.60 -6.91 -2.97
N ASP A 250 22.88 -8.00 -2.75
CA ASP A 250 22.46 -8.94 -3.79
C ASP A 250 21.04 -8.62 -4.31
N ASP A 251 20.39 -7.59 -3.77
CA ASP A 251 19.06 -7.14 -4.22
C ASP A 251 19.16 -6.36 -5.52
N ASN A 252 18.98 -7.06 -6.64
CA ASN A 252 19.01 -6.51 -7.99
C ASN A 252 17.67 -5.94 -8.46
N ARG A 253 16.62 -5.97 -7.62
CA ARG A 253 15.33 -5.39 -7.97
C ARG A 253 15.48 -3.89 -8.16
N SER A 254 15.27 -3.44 -9.38
CA SER A 254 15.32 -2.02 -9.75
C SER A 254 14.16 -1.76 -10.71
N TYR A 255 13.25 -0.91 -10.30
CA TYR A 255 12.10 -0.57 -11.12
C TYR A 255 11.61 0.85 -10.81
N HIS A 256 10.93 1.40 -11.78
CA HIS A 256 10.29 2.70 -11.68
C HIS A 256 8.97 2.64 -12.44
N ILE A 257 8.04 3.51 -12.12
CA ILE A 257 6.73 3.54 -12.76
C ILE A 257 6.37 4.94 -13.22
N SER A 258 5.59 5.00 -14.30
CA SER A 258 5.00 6.22 -14.81
C SER A 258 3.54 6.32 -14.36
N SER A 259 3.18 7.42 -13.72
CA SER A 259 1.79 7.75 -13.36
C SER A 259 1.12 8.67 -14.39
N LYS A 260 1.65 8.68 -15.62
CA LYS A 260 1.13 9.55 -16.69
C LYS A 260 -0.32 9.24 -17.03
N LYS A 261 -0.72 7.96 -17.06
CA LYS A 261 -2.07 7.54 -17.42
C LYS A 261 -3.11 8.09 -16.46
N ILE A 262 -2.91 7.92 -15.15
CA ILE A 262 -3.85 8.44 -14.15
C ILE A 262 -3.89 9.98 -14.16
N ALA A 263 -2.78 10.64 -14.46
CA ALA A 263 -2.72 12.09 -14.61
C ALA A 263 -3.51 12.57 -15.82
N ASP A 264 -3.29 11.96 -16.99
CA ASP A 264 -3.94 12.35 -18.24
C ASP A 264 -5.46 12.07 -18.23
N GLU A 265 -5.87 10.94 -17.66
CA GLU A 265 -7.26 10.49 -17.72
C GLU A 265 -8.11 11.03 -16.56
N LEU A 266 -7.53 11.18 -15.37
CA LEU A 266 -8.25 11.52 -14.14
C LEU A 266 -7.75 12.80 -13.46
N GLY A 267 -6.74 13.45 -14.01
CA GLY A 267 -6.18 14.68 -13.47
C GLY A 267 -5.38 14.51 -12.17
N PHE A 268 -5.08 13.27 -11.76
CA PHE A 268 -4.29 13.01 -10.56
C PHE A 268 -2.82 13.38 -10.79
N VAL A 269 -2.28 14.22 -9.91
CA VAL A 269 -0.86 14.59 -9.87
C VAL A 269 -0.40 14.54 -8.41
N ALA A 270 0.58 13.70 -8.13
CA ALA A 270 1.21 13.65 -6.80
C ALA A 270 1.92 14.99 -6.49
N LYS A 271 1.85 15.43 -5.24
CA LYS A 271 2.31 16.78 -4.80
C LYS A 271 3.32 16.72 -3.66
N HIS A 272 3.33 15.62 -2.88
CA HIS A 272 4.16 15.52 -1.70
C HIS A 272 5.46 14.77 -2.00
N THR A 273 6.57 15.37 -1.63
CA THR A 273 7.91 14.82 -1.87
C THR A 273 8.31 13.80 -0.81
N ILE A 274 9.35 13.00 -1.10
CA ILE A 274 9.98 12.10 -0.13
C ILE A 274 10.51 12.86 1.09
N LYS A 275 11.03 14.09 0.89
CA LYS A 275 11.47 14.93 2.01
C LYS A 275 10.32 15.31 2.94
N GLN A 276 9.13 15.57 2.40
CA GLN A 276 7.93 15.80 3.21
C GLN A 276 7.54 14.54 3.97
N ALA A 277 7.58 13.36 3.32
CA ALA A 277 7.32 12.08 3.99
C ALA A 277 8.29 11.82 5.16
N ALA A 278 9.58 12.12 4.98
CA ALA A 278 10.57 12.02 6.06
C ALA A 278 10.29 13.05 7.17
N GLN A 279 9.90 14.28 6.83
CA GLN A 279 9.56 15.31 7.82
C GLN A 279 8.32 14.91 8.64
N ASP A 280 7.28 14.39 7.99
CA ASP A 280 6.07 13.92 8.70
C ASP A 280 6.41 12.84 9.73
N LEU A 281 7.36 11.95 9.42
CA LEU A 281 7.84 10.93 10.35
C LEU A 281 8.64 11.54 11.50
N VAL A 282 9.53 12.50 11.22
CA VAL A 282 10.27 13.23 12.28
C VAL A 282 9.29 13.91 13.22
N ASP A 283 8.30 14.63 12.69
CA ASP A 283 7.27 15.30 13.48
C ASP A 283 6.46 14.30 14.34
N ALA A 284 6.18 13.09 13.78
CA ALA A 284 5.50 12.03 14.51
C ALA A 284 6.35 11.47 15.65
N PHE A 285 7.67 11.30 15.46
CA PHE A 285 8.59 10.87 16.50
C PHE A 285 8.69 11.93 17.62
N GLU A 286 8.85 13.21 17.27
CA GLU A 286 8.91 14.31 18.22
C GLU A 286 7.64 14.44 19.08
N LYS A 287 6.48 14.17 18.48
CA LYS A 287 5.17 14.17 19.16
C LYS A 287 4.87 12.85 19.89
N ASN A 288 5.80 11.90 19.90
CA ASN A 288 5.65 10.56 20.48
C ASN A 288 4.39 9.80 19.95
N LEU A 289 4.05 10.00 18.69
CA LEU A 289 2.95 9.28 18.04
C LEU A 289 3.34 7.86 17.62
N LEU A 290 4.64 7.58 17.57
CA LEU A 290 5.22 6.28 17.22
C LEU A 290 6.16 5.81 18.35
N PRO A 291 5.63 5.48 19.53
CA PRO A 291 6.46 5.02 20.65
C PRO A 291 7.19 3.72 20.28
N ASP A 292 8.40 3.55 20.84
CA ASP A 292 9.22 2.35 20.68
C ASP A 292 9.45 1.94 19.20
N SER A 293 9.54 2.91 18.29
CA SER A 293 9.57 2.75 16.82
C SER A 293 10.69 1.85 16.29
N LEU A 294 11.74 1.60 17.06
CA LEU A 294 12.82 0.67 16.71
C LEU A 294 12.52 -0.79 17.09
N THR A 295 11.64 -1.02 18.04
CA THR A 295 11.48 -2.32 18.68
C THR A 295 10.06 -2.89 18.65
N ASP A 296 9.04 -2.03 18.66
CA ASP A 296 7.64 -2.47 18.63
C ASP A 296 7.33 -3.20 17.31
N GLU A 297 6.98 -4.47 17.43
CA GLU A 297 6.71 -5.34 16.29
C GLU A 297 5.54 -4.89 15.41
N ARG A 298 4.60 -4.08 15.95
CA ARG A 298 3.46 -3.54 15.21
C ARG A 298 3.87 -2.76 13.96
N TYR A 299 5.08 -2.18 13.95
CA TYR A 299 5.61 -1.40 12.83
C TYR A 299 6.35 -2.23 11.78
N PHE A 300 6.58 -3.52 12.02
CA PHE A 300 7.40 -4.38 11.17
C PHE A 300 6.63 -5.64 10.78
N ASN A 301 6.23 -5.74 9.53
CA ASN A 301 5.38 -6.83 9.06
C ASN A 301 5.96 -8.22 9.34
N ILE A 302 7.27 -8.43 9.10
CA ILE A 302 7.93 -9.72 9.36
C ILE A 302 7.81 -10.10 10.83
N LYS A 303 8.18 -9.19 11.75
CA LYS A 303 8.11 -9.44 13.21
C LYS A 303 6.66 -9.72 13.62
N ARG A 304 5.73 -8.93 13.09
CA ARG A 304 4.31 -9.07 13.42
C ARG A 304 3.72 -10.39 12.92
N MET A 305 4.11 -10.84 11.72
CA MET A 305 3.70 -12.14 11.21
C MET A 305 4.27 -13.30 12.05
N GLN A 306 5.54 -13.20 12.49
CA GLN A 306 6.18 -14.22 13.33
C GLN A 306 5.57 -14.34 14.72
N SER A 307 5.06 -13.24 15.28
CA SER A 307 4.43 -13.22 16.62
C SER A 307 2.92 -13.46 16.58
N SER A 308 2.30 -13.43 15.41
CA SER A 308 0.87 -13.64 15.26
C SER A 308 0.52 -15.15 15.19
N ASP A 309 -0.62 -15.53 15.75
CA ASP A 309 -1.20 -16.89 15.62
C ASP A 309 -2.02 -17.05 14.33
N LEU A 310 -1.77 -16.24 13.30
CA LEU A 310 -2.51 -16.29 12.05
C LEU A 310 -2.18 -17.58 11.29
N GLN A 311 -3.21 -18.40 11.02
CA GLN A 311 -3.13 -19.71 10.36
C GLN A 311 -3.94 -19.73 9.07
#